data_764f878eb7a0a7982edc01947dbe48f7
#
_entry.id   764f878eb7a0a7982edc01947dbe48f7
#
_cell.length_a   1.000
_cell.length_b   1.000
_cell.length_c   1.000
_cell.angle_alpha   90.00
_cell.angle_beta   90.00
_cell.angle_gamma   90.00
#
_symmetry.space_group_name_H-M   'P 1'
#
loop_
_entity.id
_entity.type
_entity.pdbx_description
1 polymer ?
#
loop_
_entity_poly.entity_id
_entity_poly.type
_entity_poly.pdbx_seq_one_letter_code
_entity_poly.pdbx_strand_id
1 'polypeptide(L)'
;MNIVRAMNEIGERLKRFPCYIQFDMMDCGPAALASIASYYGKEYGIPELRGYCFLTKDGVSLLGIEDAARNIGFETLAVKTSVPKLYSKKPFPCILHWDNVHFVVLYNIRKSIVTGQRFFFIFYPSYGRVRVNEDEFCSHWCGADGEGVALLMTPGEKFYEMIPKYSKSHYKKNFLSFYKTFRNEYSILFWGMLFSSIFA
;
A
#
# COMPACT_ATOMS: atom_id res chain seq x y z
N MET A 1 1.45 32.91 4.03
CA MET A 1 1.52 31.42 4.15
C MET A 1 0.30 30.99 4.95
N ASN A 2 -0.67 30.31 4.30
CA ASN A 2 -2.01 30.06 4.87
C ASN A 2 -1.92 29.06 6.04
N ILE A 3 -2.36 29.44 7.24
CA ILE A 3 -2.40 28.60 8.46
C ILE A 3 -3.11 27.26 8.21
N VAL A 4 -4.18 27.28 7.40
CA VAL A 4 -4.92 26.08 6.98
C VAL A 4 -4.04 25.10 6.20
N ARG A 5 -3.15 25.58 5.34
CA ARG A 5 -2.20 24.75 4.60
C ARG A 5 -1.16 24.11 5.52
N ALA A 6 -0.65 24.89 6.47
CA ALA A 6 0.31 24.39 7.48
C ALA A 6 -0.35 23.35 8.42
N MET A 7 -1.59 23.55 8.83
CA MET A 7 -2.35 22.59 9.64
C MET A 7 -2.64 21.30 8.86
N ASN A 8 -2.96 21.38 7.57
CA ASN A 8 -3.13 20.20 6.72
C ASN A 8 -1.80 19.44 6.53
N GLU A 9 -0.69 20.14 6.29
CA GLU A 9 0.64 19.52 6.21
C GLU A 9 1.09 18.86 7.53
N ILE A 10 0.73 19.44 8.69
CA ILE A 10 0.96 18.83 10.01
C ILE A 10 0.04 17.62 10.21
N GLY A 11 -1.22 17.70 9.80
CA GLY A 11 -2.18 16.60 9.85
C GLY A 11 -1.75 15.42 8.97
N GLU A 12 -1.20 15.68 7.78
CA GLU A 12 -0.64 14.65 6.89
C GLU A 12 0.65 14.03 7.45
N ARG A 13 1.49 14.83 8.14
CA ARG A 13 2.72 14.34 8.81
C ARG A 13 2.40 13.39 9.98
N LEU A 14 1.24 13.53 10.61
CA LEU A 14 0.77 12.70 11.72
C LEU A 14 -0.01 11.46 11.24
N LYS A 15 -0.53 11.44 10.02
CA LYS A 15 -1.16 10.27 9.45
C LYS A 15 -0.12 9.19 9.21
N ARG A 16 -0.29 8.09 9.92
CA ARG A 16 0.51 6.88 9.70
C ARG A 16 0.19 6.35 8.30
N PHE A 17 1.20 6.14 7.45
CA PHE A 17 0.99 5.63 6.09
C PHE A 17 0.13 4.35 6.13
N PRO A 18 -0.98 4.26 5.37
CA PRO A 18 -1.83 3.08 5.37
C PRO A 18 -1.11 1.88 4.78
N CYS A 19 -1.34 0.68 5.33
CA CYS A 19 -0.67 -0.55 4.92
C CYS A 19 -1.70 -1.63 4.64
N TYR A 20 -1.76 -2.06 3.40
CA TYR A 20 -2.54 -3.21 2.94
C TYR A 20 -1.60 -4.40 2.77
N ILE A 21 -1.60 -5.28 3.76
CA ILE A 21 -0.74 -6.49 3.72
C ILE A 21 -1.24 -7.42 2.61
N GLN A 22 -0.32 -7.95 1.81
CA GLN A 22 -0.62 -8.94 0.80
C GLN A 22 -1.08 -10.27 1.43
N PHE A 23 -1.97 -10.96 0.77
CA PHE A 23 -2.42 -12.30 1.17
C PHE A 23 -1.71 -13.40 0.38
N ASP A 24 -1.29 -13.08 -0.83
CA ASP A 24 -0.61 -13.98 -1.77
C ASP A 24 0.74 -13.36 -2.16
N MET A 25 1.72 -14.19 -2.48
CA MET A 25 3.04 -13.74 -2.93
C MET A 25 2.97 -12.87 -4.19
N MET A 26 1.94 -13.05 -5.02
CA MET A 26 1.71 -12.29 -6.25
C MET A 26 1.04 -10.93 -6.04
N ASP A 27 0.63 -10.61 -4.81
CA ASP A 27 -0.17 -9.41 -4.49
C ASP A 27 0.66 -8.18 -4.11
N CYS A 28 1.98 -8.22 -4.18
CA CYS A 28 2.81 -7.08 -3.76
C CYS A 28 2.46 -5.78 -4.51
N GLY A 29 2.25 -5.83 -5.83
CA GLY A 29 1.82 -4.69 -6.64
C GLY A 29 0.44 -4.16 -6.27
N PRO A 30 -0.62 -4.99 -6.32
CA PRO A 30 -1.96 -4.60 -5.88
C PRO A 30 -2.03 -4.06 -4.45
N ALA A 31 -1.29 -4.66 -3.51
CA ALA A 31 -1.24 -4.20 -2.11
C ALA A 31 -0.51 -2.83 -1.97
N ALA A 32 0.58 -2.63 -2.72
CA ALA A 32 1.26 -1.35 -2.80
C ALA A 32 0.33 -0.26 -3.37
N LEU A 33 -0.38 -0.54 -4.46
CA LEU A 33 -1.33 0.38 -5.08
C LEU A 33 -2.52 0.69 -4.15
N ALA A 34 -3.09 -0.33 -3.47
CA ALA A 34 -4.15 -0.14 -2.48
C ALA A 34 -3.72 0.79 -1.34
N SER A 35 -2.48 0.64 -0.87
CA SER A 35 -1.91 1.46 0.19
C SER A 35 -1.76 2.92 -0.25
N ILE A 36 -1.30 3.17 -1.47
CA ILE A 36 -1.20 4.53 -2.03
C ILE A 36 -2.60 5.13 -2.26
N ALA A 37 -3.54 4.37 -2.82
CA ALA A 37 -4.90 4.86 -3.01
C ALA A 37 -5.56 5.25 -1.67
N SER A 38 -5.34 4.45 -0.61
CA SER A 38 -5.81 4.75 0.73
C SER A 38 -5.13 5.98 1.36
N TYR A 39 -3.86 6.22 1.05
CA TYR A 39 -3.15 7.44 1.46
C TYR A 39 -3.84 8.70 0.88
N TYR A 40 -4.34 8.62 -0.34
CA TYR A 40 -5.12 9.68 -1.00
C TYR A 40 -6.63 9.64 -0.70
N GLY A 41 -7.06 8.79 0.23
CA GLY A 41 -8.43 8.79 0.74
C GLY A 41 -9.42 7.85 0.04
N LYS A 42 -8.95 6.97 -0.87
CA LYS A 42 -9.79 5.96 -1.54
C LYS A 42 -9.39 4.55 -1.12
N GLU A 43 -10.34 3.78 -0.63
CA GLU A 43 -10.10 2.41 -0.18
C GLU A 43 -10.49 1.41 -1.27
N TYR A 44 -9.50 0.86 -1.96
CA TYR A 44 -9.67 -0.24 -2.91
C TYR A 44 -9.32 -1.58 -2.26
N GLY A 45 -10.09 -2.64 -2.59
CA GLY A 45 -9.74 -4.00 -2.20
C GLY A 45 -8.62 -4.57 -3.06
N ILE A 46 -7.70 -5.35 -2.46
CA ILE A 46 -6.63 -6.04 -3.21
C ILE A 46 -7.20 -6.90 -4.35
N PRO A 47 -8.30 -7.68 -4.17
CA PRO A 47 -8.88 -8.47 -5.24
C PRO A 47 -9.38 -7.64 -6.44
N GLU A 48 -9.88 -6.44 -6.19
CA GLU A 48 -10.31 -5.52 -7.26
C GLU A 48 -9.11 -5.03 -8.07
N LEU A 49 -8.05 -4.57 -7.38
CA LEU A 49 -6.84 -4.09 -8.04
C LEU A 49 -6.08 -5.21 -8.75
N ARG A 50 -6.09 -6.43 -8.22
CA ARG A 50 -5.55 -7.62 -8.87
C ARG A 50 -6.16 -7.82 -10.27
N GLY A 51 -7.46 -7.61 -10.41
CA GLY A 51 -8.16 -7.70 -11.70
C GLY A 51 -7.68 -6.65 -12.72
N TYR A 52 -7.23 -5.50 -12.27
CA TYR A 52 -6.70 -4.44 -13.15
C TYR A 52 -5.21 -4.60 -13.47
N CYS A 53 -4.45 -5.34 -12.65
CA CYS A 53 -3.01 -5.51 -12.80
C CYS A 53 -2.59 -6.58 -13.82
N PHE A 54 -3.52 -7.27 -14.47
CA PHE A 54 -3.22 -8.38 -15.40
C PHE A 54 -2.23 -9.39 -14.80
N LEU A 55 -2.60 -9.96 -13.65
CA LEU A 55 -1.78 -10.92 -12.93
C LEU A 55 -1.40 -12.13 -13.81
N THR A 56 -0.12 -12.43 -13.91
CA THR A 56 0.42 -13.62 -14.55
C THR A 56 0.88 -14.66 -13.53
N LYS A 57 1.34 -15.83 -13.99
CA LYS A 57 1.92 -16.87 -13.11
C LYS A 57 3.20 -16.40 -12.40
N ASP A 58 3.92 -15.44 -13.00
CA ASP A 58 5.18 -14.89 -12.48
C ASP A 58 4.95 -13.63 -11.61
N GLY A 59 3.69 -13.27 -11.35
CA GLY A 59 3.31 -12.09 -10.58
C GLY A 59 2.82 -10.93 -11.44
N VAL A 60 2.93 -9.72 -10.91
CA VAL A 60 2.51 -8.47 -11.56
C VAL A 60 3.73 -7.77 -12.12
N SER A 61 3.65 -7.27 -13.35
CA SER A 61 4.67 -6.40 -13.92
C SER A 61 4.47 -4.94 -13.49
N LEU A 62 5.54 -4.12 -13.58
CA LEU A 62 5.43 -2.67 -13.34
C LEU A 62 4.40 -2.02 -14.26
N LEU A 63 4.34 -2.44 -15.53
CA LEU A 63 3.34 -1.98 -16.50
C LEU A 63 1.93 -2.34 -16.07
N GLY A 64 1.71 -3.56 -15.56
CA GLY A 64 0.40 -3.98 -15.03
C GLY A 64 -0.05 -3.14 -13.83
N ILE A 65 0.89 -2.75 -12.95
CA ILE A 65 0.59 -1.84 -11.84
C ILE A 65 0.29 -0.44 -12.37
N GLU A 66 1.04 0.03 -13.35
CA GLU A 66 0.80 1.33 -13.99
C GLU A 66 -0.57 1.40 -14.64
N ASP A 67 -0.97 0.38 -15.40
CA ASP A 67 -2.29 0.28 -16.02
C ASP A 67 -3.40 0.26 -14.97
N ALA A 68 -3.23 -0.52 -13.89
CA ALA A 68 -4.17 -0.54 -12.79
C ALA A 68 -4.30 0.84 -12.11
N ALA A 69 -3.18 1.53 -11.91
CA ALA A 69 -3.17 2.87 -11.33
C ALA A 69 -3.91 3.88 -12.23
N ARG A 70 -3.68 3.84 -13.54
CA ARG A 70 -4.40 4.67 -14.52
C ARG A 70 -5.89 4.35 -14.57
N ASN A 71 -6.24 3.07 -14.48
CA ASN A 71 -7.64 2.62 -14.46
C ASN A 71 -8.41 3.19 -13.27
N ILE A 72 -7.76 3.36 -12.12
CA ILE A 72 -8.39 3.98 -10.94
C ILE A 72 -8.18 5.50 -10.87
N GLY A 73 -7.64 6.12 -11.92
CA GLY A 73 -7.60 7.56 -12.11
C GLY A 73 -6.33 8.25 -11.63
N PHE A 74 -5.22 7.51 -11.38
CA PHE A 74 -3.91 8.12 -11.17
C PHE A 74 -3.28 8.54 -12.50
N GLU A 75 -2.56 9.64 -12.47
CA GLU A 75 -1.54 10.00 -13.46
C GLU A 75 -0.24 9.31 -13.02
N THR A 76 0.42 8.63 -13.96
CA THR A 76 1.57 7.77 -13.66
C THR A 76 2.77 8.11 -14.54
N LEU A 77 3.96 7.94 -13.97
CA LEU A 77 5.22 8.09 -14.69
C LEU A 77 6.23 7.07 -14.16
N ALA A 78 6.54 6.05 -14.97
CA ALA A 78 7.62 5.13 -14.69
C ALA A 78 8.97 5.79 -15.06
N VAL A 79 9.90 5.82 -14.09
CA VAL A 79 11.20 6.47 -14.26
C VAL A 79 12.32 5.61 -13.72
N LYS A 80 13.48 5.66 -14.37
CA LYS A 80 14.75 5.23 -13.79
C LYS A 80 15.43 6.45 -13.20
N THR A 81 15.83 6.40 -11.94
CA THR A 81 16.30 7.58 -11.20
C THR A 81 17.23 7.21 -10.06
N SER A 82 17.98 8.20 -9.56
CA SER A 82 18.94 8.03 -8.47
C SER A 82 18.39 8.51 -7.12
N VAL A 83 19.01 8.04 -6.02
CA VAL A 83 18.67 8.45 -4.65
C VAL A 83 18.70 9.96 -4.45
N PRO A 84 19.72 10.72 -4.92
CA PRO A 84 19.73 12.17 -4.80
C PRO A 84 18.51 12.84 -5.47
N LYS A 85 18.08 12.35 -6.64
CA LYS A 85 16.90 12.88 -7.33
C LYS A 85 15.61 12.59 -6.57
N LEU A 86 15.43 11.36 -6.03
CA LEU A 86 14.30 11.03 -5.15
C LEU A 86 14.25 11.93 -3.91
N TYR A 87 15.40 12.14 -3.27
CA TYR A 87 15.46 12.98 -2.08
C TYR A 87 15.14 14.45 -2.37
N SER A 88 15.62 14.98 -3.49
CA SER A 88 15.40 16.39 -3.86
C SER A 88 13.96 16.66 -4.31
N LYS A 89 13.38 15.76 -5.11
CA LYS A 89 12.03 15.93 -5.69
C LYS A 89 10.91 15.48 -4.77
N LYS A 90 11.19 14.54 -3.84
CA LYS A 90 10.25 13.98 -2.86
C LYS A 90 8.91 13.52 -3.49
N PRO A 91 8.92 12.70 -4.54
CA PRO A 91 7.71 12.24 -5.23
C PRO A 91 7.00 11.14 -4.45
N PHE A 92 6.69 11.37 -3.17
CA PHE A 92 6.13 10.37 -2.27
C PHE A 92 4.62 10.53 -2.10
N PRO A 93 3.90 9.41 -1.91
CA PRO A 93 4.34 8.02 -2.01
C PRO A 93 4.57 7.57 -3.46
N CYS A 94 5.55 6.68 -3.70
CA CYS A 94 5.80 6.07 -5.00
C CYS A 94 6.10 4.57 -4.86
N ILE A 95 5.85 3.78 -5.90
CA ILE A 95 6.19 2.36 -5.93
C ILE A 95 7.61 2.19 -6.47
N LEU A 96 8.40 1.35 -5.81
CA LEU A 96 9.75 0.99 -6.21
C LEU A 96 9.80 -0.49 -6.64
N HIS A 97 10.57 -0.77 -7.68
CA HIS A 97 10.91 -2.14 -8.06
C HIS A 97 12.10 -2.60 -7.21
N TRP A 98 11.86 -3.50 -6.29
CA TRP A 98 12.76 -3.91 -5.21
C TRP A 98 13.33 -5.30 -5.49
N ASP A 99 14.64 -5.47 -5.41
CA ASP A 99 15.35 -6.72 -5.72
C ASP A 99 15.01 -7.31 -7.11
N ASN A 100 14.51 -6.50 -8.03
CA ASN A 100 13.99 -6.91 -9.35
C ASN A 100 12.85 -7.95 -9.33
N VAL A 101 12.24 -8.22 -8.17
CA VAL A 101 11.19 -9.23 -8.01
C VAL A 101 10.00 -8.76 -7.19
N HIS A 102 10.15 -7.68 -6.42
CA HIS A 102 9.11 -7.18 -5.52
C HIS A 102 8.73 -5.73 -5.80
N PHE A 103 7.54 -5.35 -5.36
CA PHE A 103 7.09 -3.96 -5.37
C PHE A 103 6.84 -3.49 -3.94
N VAL A 104 7.50 -2.40 -3.57
CA VAL A 104 7.37 -1.75 -2.26
C VAL A 104 6.99 -0.29 -2.43
N VAL A 105 6.47 0.34 -1.37
CA VAL A 105 6.13 1.76 -1.42
C VAL A 105 7.14 2.57 -0.60
N LEU A 106 7.83 3.48 -1.25
CA LEU A 106 8.59 4.53 -0.57
C LEU A 106 7.64 5.68 -0.23
N TYR A 107 7.41 5.92 1.06
CA TYR A 107 6.47 6.96 1.49
C TYR A 107 7.14 8.13 2.22
N ASN A 108 8.41 8.04 2.58
CA ASN A 108 9.15 9.17 3.15
C ASN A 108 10.67 8.93 3.13
N ILE A 109 11.44 10.02 3.09
CA ILE A 109 12.90 10.03 3.37
C ILE A 109 13.17 11.13 4.39
N ARG A 110 13.89 10.79 5.46
CA ARG A 110 14.30 11.76 6.50
C ARG A 110 15.81 11.74 6.66
N LYS A 111 16.39 12.92 6.82
CA LYS A 111 17.80 13.08 7.17
C LYS A 111 17.92 13.30 8.68
N SER A 112 18.78 12.53 9.34
CA SER A 112 19.10 12.74 10.75
C SER A 112 19.86 14.07 10.93
N ILE A 113 19.43 14.88 11.87
CA ILE A 113 20.08 16.16 12.19
C ILE A 113 21.43 15.90 12.88
N VAL A 114 21.54 14.79 13.63
CA VAL A 114 22.72 14.46 14.42
C VAL A 114 23.82 13.81 13.55
N THR A 115 23.46 12.80 12.77
CA THR A 115 24.44 12.00 12.00
C THR A 115 24.53 12.42 10.53
N GLY A 116 23.59 13.22 10.02
CA GLY A 116 23.49 13.54 8.61
C GLY A 116 23.03 12.39 7.72
N GLN A 117 22.86 11.19 8.26
CA GLN A 117 22.40 10.01 7.52
C GLN A 117 20.96 10.13 7.04
N ARG A 118 20.68 9.58 5.87
CA ARG A 118 19.33 9.47 5.32
C ARG A 118 18.71 8.14 5.73
N PHE A 119 17.43 8.18 6.11
CA PHE A 119 16.61 7.02 6.42
C PHE A 119 15.40 7.00 5.49
N PHE A 120 15.16 5.85 4.91
CA PHE A 120 14.08 5.58 3.96
C PHE A 120 12.97 4.82 4.67
N PHE A 121 11.76 5.32 4.55
CA PHE A 121 10.57 4.75 5.16
C PHE A 121 9.78 4.03 4.07
N ILE A 122 9.77 2.72 4.14
CA ILE A 122 9.23 1.82 3.12
C ILE A 122 8.06 1.05 3.71
N PHE A 123 7.02 0.89 2.94
CA PHE A 123 6.01 -0.11 3.18
C PHE A 123 6.31 -1.32 2.31
N TYR A 124 6.60 -2.44 2.95
CA TYR A 124 6.80 -3.74 2.34
C TYR A 124 5.49 -4.53 2.47
N PRO A 125 4.82 -4.92 1.38
CA PRO A 125 3.50 -5.56 1.46
C PRO A 125 3.45 -6.86 2.27
N SER A 126 4.56 -7.60 2.38
CA SER A 126 4.64 -8.83 3.19
C SER A 126 4.86 -8.59 4.68
N TYR A 127 5.59 -7.52 5.05
CA TYR A 127 6.07 -7.33 6.43
C TYR A 127 5.49 -6.08 7.11
N GLY A 128 4.98 -5.13 6.33
CA GLY A 128 4.53 -3.86 6.86
C GLY A 128 5.55 -2.74 6.68
N ARG A 129 5.68 -1.85 7.67
CA ARG A 129 6.57 -0.69 7.59
C ARG A 129 7.96 -1.02 8.06
N VAL A 130 8.93 -0.68 7.26
CA VAL A 130 10.37 -0.81 7.59
C VAL A 130 11.07 0.54 7.43
N ARG A 131 12.13 0.71 8.18
CA ARG A 131 13.04 1.85 8.05
C ARG A 131 14.43 1.32 7.76
N VAL A 132 14.98 1.70 6.63
CA VAL A 132 16.32 1.30 6.20
C VAL A 132 17.24 2.52 6.08
N ASN A 133 18.55 2.32 6.23
CA ASN A 133 19.54 3.33 5.92
C ASN A 133 19.80 3.39 4.41
N GLU A 134 20.66 4.31 3.97
CA GLU A 134 20.92 4.53 2.55
C GLU A 134 21.65 3.37 1.87
N ASP A 135 22.62 2.76 2.57
CA ASP A 135 23.42 1.66 2.03
C ASP A 135 22.52 0.43 1.81
N GLU A 136 21.69 0.11 2.80
CA GLU A 136 20.69 -0.96 2.71
C GLU A 136 19.64 -0.67 1.63
N PHE A 137 19.18 0.58 1.51
CA PHE A 137 18.25 0.99 0.45
C PHE A 137 18.87 0.80 -0.93
N CYS A 138 20.12 1.25 -1.12
CA CYS A 138 20.81 1.13 -2.40
C CYS A 138 21.10 -0.32 -2.77
N SER A 139 21.42 -1.19 -1.80
CA SER A 139 21.71 -2.61 -2.09
C SER A 139 20.52 -3.37 -2.67
N HIS A 140 19.30 -2.92 -2.37
CA HIS A 140 18.07 -3.55 -2.85
C HIS A 140 17.44 -2.83 -4.05
N TRP A 141 17.60 -1.51 -4.14
CA TRP A 141 16.90 -0.73 -5.17
C TRP A 141 17.78 -0.25 -6.31
N CYS A 142 19.06 0.08 -6.04
CA CYS A 142 19.94 0.60 -7.06
C CYS A 142 20.55 -0.53 -7.89
N GLY A 143 20.55 -0.37 -9.22
CA GLY A 143 21.35 -1.20 -10.12
C GLY A 143 22.83 -0.83 -10.09
N ALA A 144 23.65 -1.49 -10.90
CA ALA A 144 25.09 -1.25 -11.01
C ALA A 144 25.45 0.20 -11.42
N ASP A 145 24.53 0.91 -12.04
CA ASP A 145 24.64 2.31 -12.45
C ASP A 145 24.24 3.31 -11.35
N GLY A 146 23.84 2.82 -10.16
CA GLY A 146 23.39 3.64 -9.04
C GLY A 146 21.98 4.21 -9.21
N GLU A 147 21.22 3.76 -10.20
CA GLU A 147 19.84 4.15 -10.45
C GLU A 147 18.89 2.98 -10.25
N GLY A 148 17.68 3.26 -9.77
CA GLY A 148 16.62 2.28 -9.59
C GLY A 148 15.33 2.70 -10.30
N VAL A 149 14.40 1.76 -10.43
CA VAL A 149 13.12 1.97 -11.10
C VAL A 149 12.05 2.37 -10.08
N ALA A 150 11.33 3.45 -10.37
CA ALA A 150 10.22 3.97 -9.57
C ALA A 150 9.01 4.28 -10.45
N LEU A 151 7.82 3.95 -9.96
CA LEU A 151 6.54 4.39 -10.51
C LEU A 151 6.02 5.54 -9.64
N LEU A 152 6.08 6.74 -10.21
CA LEU A 152 5.55 7.95 -9.61
C LEU A 152 4.06 8.02 -9.90
N MET A 153 3.25 8.46 -8.93
CA MET A 153 1.80 8.53 -9.06
C MET A 153 1.24 9.76 -8.39
N THR A 154 0.38 10.46 -9.08
CA THR A 154 -0.41 11.58 -8.55
C THR A 154 -1.89 11.34 -8.83
N PRO A 155 -2.80 11.59 -7.88
CA PRO A 155 -4.22 11.44 -8.14
C PRO A 155 -4.69 12.51 -9.13
N GLY A 156 -5.25 12.09 -10.26
CA GLY A 156 -5.95 12.97 -11.20
C GLY A 156 -7.39 13.27 -10.76
N GLU A 157 -8.11 14.12 -11.48
CA GLU A 157 -9.53 14.44 -11.19
C GLU A 157 -10.38 13.17 -11.19
N LYS A 158 -10.20 12.31 -12.17
CA LYS A 158 -10.89 11.03 -12.31
C LYS A 158 -10.74 10.14 -11.07
N PHE A 159 -9.59 10.18 -10.36
CA PHE A 159 -9.38 9.40 -9.15
C PHE A 159 -10.43 9.71 -8.07
N TYR A 160 -10.78 10.98 -7.89
CA TYR A 160 -11.74 11.39 -6.86
C TYR A 160 -13.20 11.11 -7.27
N GLU A 161 -13.51 11.02 -8.56
CA GLU A 161 -14.83 10.69 -9.07
C GLU A 161 -15.15 9.19 -8.98
N MET A 162 -14.15 8.33 -9.12
CA MET A 162 -14.34 6.88 -9.13
C MET A 162 -14.78 6.36 -7.75
N ILE A 163 -15.70 5.41 -7.76
CA ILE A 163 -16.20 4.72 -6.55
C ILE A 163 -15.60 3.31 -6.53
N PRO A 164 -14.78 2.95 -5.52
CA PRO A 164 -14.27 1.60 -5.37
C PRO A 164 -15.40 0.57 -5.21
N LYS A 165 -15.32 -0.55 -5.91
CA LYS A 165 -16.31 -1.64 -5.81
C LYS A 165 -16.27 -2.34 -4.45
N TYR A 166 -15.06 -2.47 -3.87
CA TYR A 166 -14.81 -3.16 -2.60
C TYR A 166 -14.02 -2.26 -1.66
N SER A 167 -14.73 -1.53 -0.79
CA SER A 167 -14.09 -0.79 0.31
C SER A 167 -14.03 -1.64 1.59
N LYS A 168 -13.12 -1.33 2.53
CA LYS A 168 -13.08 -1.95 3.87
C LYS A 168 -14.42 -1.84 4.62
N SER A 169 -15.15 -0.77 4.38
CA SER A 169 -16.50 -0.55 4.92
C SER A 169 -17.47 -1.64 4.45
N HIS A 170 -17.35 -2.07 3.20
CA HIS A 170 -18.19 -3.13 2.63
C HIS A 170 -17.90 -4.50 3.28
N TYR A 171 -16.64 -4.83 3.53
CA TYR A 171 -16.26 -6.06 4.24
C TYR A 171 -16.79 -6.12 5.67
N LYS A 172 -16.68 -5.03 6.43
CA LYS A 172 -17.25 -4.96 7.79
C LYS A 172 -18.76 -5.14 7.78
N LYS A 173 -19.46 -4.51 6.84
CA LYS A 173 -20.92 -4.61 6.71
C LYS A 173 -21.35 -6.03 6.32
N ASN A 174 -20.65 -6.66 5.37
CA ASN A 174 -20.91 -8.04 4.97
C ASN A 174 -20.58 -9.03 6.09
N PHE A 175 -19.48 -8.85 6.83
CA PHE A 175 -19.13 -9.70 7.97
C PHE A 175 -20.17 -9.61 9.10
N LEU A 176 -20.61 -8.40 9.44
CA LEU A 176 -21.67 -8.19 10.43
C LEU A 176 -23.01 -8.78 9.97
N SER A 177 -23.32 -8.66 8.69
CA SER A 177 -24.51 -9.30 8.10
C SER A 177 -24.43 -10.82 8.17
N PHE A 178 -23.27 -11.40 7.79
CA PHE A 178 -23.00 -12.83 7.90
C PHE A 178 -23.13 -13.32 9.35
N TYR A 179 -22.47 -12.65 10.29
CA TYR A 179 -22.58 -12.98 11.71
C TYR A 179 -24.02 -12.89 12.24
N LYS A 180 -24.77 -11.86 11.81
CA LYS A 180 -26.18 -11.70 12.21
C LYS A 180 -27.06 -12.81 11.66
N THR A 181 -26.80 -13.29 10.45
CA THR A 181 -27.53 -14.38 9.80
C THR A 181 -27.32 -15.72 10.51
N PHE A 182 -26.09 -16.02 10.91
CA PHE A 182 -25.73 -17.32 11.51
C PHE A 182 -25.64 -17.30 13.04
N ARG A 183 -25.99 -16.19 13.70
CA ARG A 183 -25.87 -16.03 15.17
C ARG A 183 -26.59 -17.15 15.94
N ASN A 184 -27.75 -17.59 15.46
CA ASN A 184 -28.53 -18.60 16.16
C ASN A 184 -27.88 -19.99 16.06
N GLU A 185 -27.33 -20.37 14.90
CA GLU A 185 -26.62 -21.63 14.71
C GLU A 185 -25.36 -21.71 15.57
N TYR A 186 -24.57 -20.63 15.61
CA TYR A 186 -23.37 -20.57 16.47
C TYR A 186 -23.74 -20.62 17.95
N SER A 187 -24.87 -20.03 18.38
CA SER A 187 -25.31 -20.12 19.77
C SER A 187 -25.69 -21.54 20.16
N ILE A 188 -26.39 -22.28 19.29
CA ILE A 188 -26.77 -23.67 19.51
C ILE A 188 -25.52 -24.57 19.64
N LEU A 189 -24.54 -24.40 18.73
CA LEU A 189 -23.28 -25.12 18.77
C LEU A 189 -22.48 -24.80 20.05
N PHE A 190 -22.42 -23.54 20.44
CA PHE A 190 -21.73 -23.10 21.67
C PHE A 190 -22.34 -23.74 22.91
N TRP A 191 -23.66 -23.68 23.05
CA TRP A 191 -24.37 -24.29 24.17
C TRP A 191 -24.27 -25.81 24.16
N GLY A 192 -24.33 -26.46 22.99
CA GLY A 192 -24.14 -27.89 22.85
C GLY A 192 -22.73 -28.34 23.31
N MET A 193 -21.67 -27.60 22.93
CA MET A 193 -20.32 -27.88 23.40
C MET A 193 -20.19 -27.65 24.91
N LEU A 194 -20.79 -26.60 25.44
CA LEU A 194 -20.74 -26.29 26.87
C LEU A 194 -21.44 -27.40 27.70
N PHE A 195 -22.62 -27.82 27.29
CA PHE A 195 -23.34 -28.93 27.96
C PHE A 195 -22.57 -30.25 27.85
N SER A 196 -22.02 -30.58 26.71
CA SER A 196 -21.19 -31.77 26.53
C SER A 196 -19.95 -31.77 27.46
N SER A 197 -19.35 -30.61 27.67
CA SER A 197 -18.17 -30.46 28.57
C SER A 197 -18.50 -30.54 30.06
N ILE A 198 -19.78 -30.31 30.44
CA ILE A 198 -20.20 -30.42 31.86
C ILE A 198 -20.61 -31.83 32.23
N PHE A 199 -21.03 -32.64 31.26
CA PHE A 199 -21.50 -34.00 31.47
C PHE A 199 -20.52 -35.09 31.00
N ALA A 200 -19.29 -34.71 30.59
CA ALA A 200 -18.16 -35.60 30.34
C ALA A 200 -17.22 -35.64 31.54
#